data_e54dbea8795326205304383f9e842a7f
#
_entry.id   e54dbea8795326205304383f9e842a7f
#
_cell.length_a   1.000
_cell.length_b   1.000
_cell.length_c   1.000
_cell.angle_alpha   90.00
_cell.angle_beta   90.00
_cell.angle_gamma   90.00
#
_symmetry.space_group_name_H-M   'P 1'
#
loop_
_entity.id
_entity.type
_entity.pdbx_description
1 polymer ?
#
loop_
_entity_poly.entity_id
_entity_poly.type
_entity_poly.pdbx_seq_one_letter_code
_entity_poly.pdbx_strand_id
1 'polypeptide(L)'
;KMKELGILFRPNFALGGSTGVEDLLRDGYHAVFIGTGTWRPYQLHIPGETFGNVHYGINYLNNPDVYDLGERVLVIGAGNAAMDVARTAIRKGSRHVTVYSITEIPAASPKEVEYAKLDGVEFEYLQTAIEIRDEGAIICDVEWTEDGKLVKKEETARLVPADSIIISISQGPQDRIVNRDKELQVDDRGLLKTDAN
;
A
#
# COMPACT_ATOMS: atom_id res chain seq x y z
N LYS A 1 12.87 -23.35 15.68
CA LYS A 1 11.95 -24.31 14.99
C LYS A 1 12.35 -24.56 13.54
N MET A 2 12.45 -23.54 12.64
CA MET A 2 12.86 -23.75 11.23
C MET A 2 14.31 -24.25 11.10
N LYS A 3 15.26 -23.68 11.85
CA LYS A 3 16.67 -24.13 11.88
C LYS A 3 16.81 -25.58 12.36
N GLU A 4 16.01 -26.01 13.33
CA GLU A 4 15.95 -27.39 13.84
C GLU A 4 15.48 -28.39 12.78
N LEU A 5 14.73 -27.92 11.77
CA LEU A 5 14.30 -28.67 10.60
C LEU A 5 15.34 -28.71 9.47
N GLY A 6 16.55 -28.19 9.69
CA GLY A 6 17.62 -28.18 8.69
C GLY A 6 17.55 -27.05 7.68
N ILE A 7 16.65 -26.06 7.87
CA ILE A 7 16.55 -24.90 6.97
C ILE A 7 17.75 -23.96 7.21
N LEU A 8 18.48 -23.69 6.13
CA LEU A 8 19.60 -22.74 6.13
C LEU A 8 19.09 -21.33 5.83
N PHE A 9 19.44 -20.38 6.70
CA PHE A 9 19.15 -18.98 6.53
C PHE A 9 20.38 -18.25 6.00
N ARG A 10 20.22 -17.49 4.91
CA ARG A 10 21.23 -16.60 4.36
C ARG A 10 20.74 -15.15 4.40
N PRO A 11 20.78 -14.47 5.56
CA PRO A 11 20.39 -13.08 5.68
C PRO A 11 21.35 -12.18 4.88
N ASN A 12 20.88 -10.96 4.53
CA ASN A 12 21.66 -9.99 3.78
C ASN A 12 22.10 -10.47 2.38
N PHE A 13 21.39 -11.44 1.82
CA PHE A 13 21.62 -11.94 0.47
C PHE A 13 20.55 -11.37 -0.47
N ALA A 14 20.95 -10.45 -1.36
CA ALA A 14 20.03 -9.76 -2.26
C ALA A 14 20.04 -10.41 -3.65
N LEU A 15 18.86 -10.86 -4.09
CA LEU A 15 18.62 -11.29 -5.47
C LEU A 15 18.22 -10.10 -6.36
N GLY A 16 18.57 -10.19 -7.66
CA GLY A 16 18.27 -9.17 -8.66
C GLY A 16 19.35 -8.09 -8.80
N GLY A 17 20.43 -8.19 -8.01
CA GLY A 17 21.65 -7.39 -8.15
C GLY A 17 22.76 -8.21 -8.82
N SER A 18 23.79 -8.59 -8.03
CA SER A 18 24.92 -9.44 -8.49
C SER A 18 24.51 -10.89 -8.72
N THR A 19 23.48 -11.40 -8.06
CA THR A 19 23.01 -12.79 -8.15
C THR A 19 21.57 -12.83 -8.65
N GLY A 20 21.31 -13.67 -9.65
CA GLY A 20 19.99 -13.93 -10.21
C GLY A 20 19.49 -15.34 -9.87
N VAL A 21 18.31 -15.69 -10.39
CA VAL A 21 17.70 -17.01 -10.25
C VAL A 21 18.53 -18.08 -10.95
N GLU A 22 19.01 -17.77 -12.18
CA GLU A 22 19.90 -18.70 -12.93
C GLU A 22 21.18 -19.01 -12.19
N ASP A 23 21.77 -18.03 -11.49
CA ASP A 23 22.98 -18.25 -10.70
C ASP A 23 22.75 -19.28 -9.59
N LEU A 24 21.57 -19.24 -8.92
CA LEU A 24 21.19 -20.22 -7.91
C LEU A 24 21.03 -21.62 -8.53
N LEU A 25 20.37 -21.75 -9.67
CA LEU A 25 20.21 -23.03 -10.35
C LEU A 25 21.57 -23.61 -10.77
N ARG A 26 22.47 -22.78 -11.28
CA ARG A 26 23.86 -23.17 -11.62
C ARG A 26 24.67 -23.58 -10.39
N ASP A 27 24.41 -22.98 -9.23
CA ASP A 27 25.04 -23.33 -7.95
C ASP A 27 24.51 -24.65 -7.34
N GLY A 28 23.62 -25.35 -8.06
CA GLY A 28 23.15 -26.70 -7.69
C GLY A 28 21.79 -26.74 -6.98
N TYR A 29 21.06 -25.62 -6.88
CA TYR A 29 19.68 -25.65 -6.44
C TYR A 29 18.79 -26.24 -7.52
N HIS A 30 17.92 -27.18 -7.18
CA HIS A 30 17.01 -27.85 -8.12
C HIS A 30 15.75 -27.03 -8.42
N ALA A 31 15.37 -26.11 -7.54
CA ALA A 31 14.24 -25.21 -7.70
C ALA A 31 14.43 -23.95 -6.85
N VAL A 32 13.82 -22.85 -7.29
CA VAL A 32 13.80 -21.58 -6.57
C VAL A 32 12.34 -21.12 -6.41
N PHE A 33 11.92 -20.94 -5.16
CA PHE A 33 10.61 -20.35 -4.85
C PHE A 33 10.76 -18.83 -4.64
N ILE A 34 10.07 -18.03 -5.46
CA ILE A 34 10.10 -16.57 -5.37
C ILE A 34 8.89 -16.09 -4.58
N GLY A 35 9.10 -15.76 -3.32
CA GLY A 35 8.07 -15.29 -2.39
C GLY A 35 8.39 -13.91 -1.81
N THR A 36 8.85 -12.97 -2.64
CA THR A 36 9.37 -11.66 -2.22
C THR A 36 8.28 -10.66 -1.80
N GLY A 37 7.02 -10.89 -2.16
CA GLY A 37 5.91 -10.01 -1.87
C GLY A 37 5.90 -8.73 -2.72
N THR A 38 5.00 -7.82 -2.37
CA THR A 38 4.77 -6.54 -3.06
C THR A 38 5.08 -5.39 -2.10
N TRP A 39 6.20 -4.70 -2.31
CA TRP A 39 6.71 -3.68 -1.38
C TRP A 39 6.79 -2.28 -1.99
N ARG A 40 6.43 -2.12 -3.27
CA ARG A 40 6.40 -0.82 -3.94
C ARG A 40 5.01 -0.21 -3.79
N PRO A 41 4.82 0.87 -3.02
CA PRO A 41 3.52 1.52 -2.91
C PRO A 41 3.08 2.07 -4.26
N TYR A 42 1.78 2.02 -4.55
CA TYR A 42 1.22 2.76 -5.66
C TYR A 42 1.01 4.22 -5.27
N GLN A 43 1.11 5.08 -6.29
CA GLN A 43 0.97 6.52 -6.19
C GLN A 43 -0.40 6.97 -6.75
N LEU A 44 -0.91 8.07 -6.22
CA LEU A 44 -2.13 8.71 -6.74
C LEU A 44 -1.86 9.53 -8.01
N HIS A 45 -0.59 9.95 -8.20
CA HIS A 45 -0.15 10.86 -9.27
C HIS A 45 -0.91 12.18 -9.26
N ILE A 46 -1.08 12.78 -8.09
CA ILE A 46 -1.75 14.05 -7.85
C ILE A 46 -0.74 15.13 -7.39
N PRO A 47 -1.05 16.42 -7.62
CA PRO A 47 -0.24 17.51 -7.09
C PRO A 47 -0.06 17.41 -5.57
N GLY A 48 1.14 17.70 -5.08
CA GLY A 48 1.48 17.69 -3.66
C GLY A 48 1.78 16.32 -3.05
N GLU A 49 1.71 15.23 -3.81
CA GLU A 49 1.97 13.87 -3.30
C GLU A 49 3.39 13.67 -2.73
N THR A 50 4.32 14.58 -3.05
CA THR A 50 5.72 14.53 -2.57
C THR A 50 5.99 15.43 -1.36
N PHE A 51 4.98 16.03 -0.77
CA PHE A 51 5.15 16.85 0.42
C PHE A 51 5.59 16.04 1.64
N GLY A 52 6.25 16.68 2.59
CA GLY A 52 6.83 16.02 3.77
C GLY A 52 5.81 15.41 4.72
N ASN A 53 4.55 15.85 4.66
CA ASN A 53 3.42 15.31 5.43
C ASN A 53 2.68 14.16 4.71
N VAL A 54 3.18 13.69 3.56
CA VAL A 54 2.61 12.57 2.80
C VAL A 54 3.43 11.32 3.02
N HIS A 55 2.77 10.23 3.38
CA HIS A 55 3.38 8.95 3.68
C HIS A 55 2.70 7.83 2.89
N TYR A 56 3.40 6.70 2.71
CA TYR A 56 2.81 5.51 2.12
C TYR A 56 2.56 4.45 3.19
N GLY A 57 1.38 3.84 3.19
CA GLY A 57 0.93 2.91 4.22
C GLY A 57 1.90 1.77 4.49
N ILE A 58 2.46 1.16 3.44
CA ILE A 58 3.43 0.07 3.59
C ILE A 58 4.74 0.53 4.29
N ASN A 59 5.20 1.75 4.02
CA ASN A 59 6.38 2.31 4.65
C ASN A 59 6.11 2.65 6.12
N TYR A 60 4.95 3.26 6.38
CA TYR A 60 4.51 3.59 7.74
C TYR A 60 4.40 2.32 8.61
N LEU A 61 3.71 1.28 8.13
CA LEU A 61 3.53 0.03 8.88
C LEU A 61 4.84 -0.72 9.16
N ASN A 62 5.85 -0.54 8.31
CA ASN A 62 7.16 -1.17 8.51
C ASN A 62 7.88 -0.65 9.77
N ASN A 63 7.75 0.63 10.08
CA ASN A 63 8.32 1.24 11.30
C ASN A 63 7.52 2.48 11.73
N PRO A 64 6.35 2.32 12.36
CA PRO A 64 5.47 3.45 12.71
C PRO A 64 6.06 4.38 13.77
N ASP A 65 7.07 3.92 14.53
CA ASP A 65 7.66 4.71 15.63
C ASP A 65 8.51 5.89 15.16
N VAL A 66 8.90 5.94 13.89
CA VAL A 66 9.70 7.05 13.34
C VAL A 66 8.85 8.16 12.72
N TYR A 67 7.52 8.01 12.72
CA TYR A 67 6.59 8.98 12.14
C TYR A 67 5.92 9.80 13.24
N ASP A 68 5.91 11.11 13.07
CA ASP A 68 5.04 12.04 13.81
C ASP A 68 3.91 12.46 12.87
N LEU A 69 2.74 11.85 13.05
CA LEU A 69 1.60 12.07 12.16
C LEU A 69 0.73 13.26 12.56
N GLY A 70 0.92 13.81 13.76
CA GLY A 70 0.03 14.83 14.33
C GLY A 70 -1.34 14.25 14.77
N GLU A 71 -2.31 15.13 14.97
CA GLU A 71 -3.62 14.78 15.51
C GLU A 71 -4.63 14.32 14.45
N ARG A 72 -4.56 14.90 13.23
CA ARG A 72 -5.51 14.68 12.12
C ARG A 72 -4.83 13.96 10.98
N VAL A 73 -5.28 12.74 10.71
CA VAL A 73 -4.68 11.88 9.68
C VAL A 73 -5.74 11.47 8.67
N LEU A 74 -5.48 11.70 7.39
CA LEU A 74 -6.29 11.17 6.29
C LEU A 74 -5.61 9.92 5.73
N VAL A 75 -6.36 8.83 5.62
CA VAL A 75 -5.90 7.59 4.98
C VAL A 75 -6.63 7.43 3.66
N ILE A 76 -5.91 7.51 2.54
CA ILE A 76 -6.48 7.38 1.21
C ILE A 76 -6.37 5.92 0.76
N GLY A 77 -7.53 5.26 0.64
CA GLY A 77 -7.66 3.83 0.34
C GLY A 77 -8.31 3.07 1.50
N ALA A 78 -9.03 1.99 1.20
CA ALA A 78 -9.85 1.24 2.16
C ALA A 78 -9.67 -0.29 2.04
N GLY A 79 -8.46 -0.76 1.75
CA GLY A 79 -8.08 -2.18 1.84
C GLY A 79 -7.64 -2.59 3.26
N ASN A 80 -7.32 -3.87 3.47
CA ASN A 80 -6.87 -4.37 4.78
C ASN A 80 -5.65 -3.59 5.30
N ALA A 81 -4.67 -3.29 4.44
CA ALA A 81 -3.51 -2.48 4.83
C ALA A 81 -3.90 -1.07 5.30
N ALA A 82 -4.94 -0.46 4.70
CA ALA A 82 -5.45 0.85 5.15
C ALA A 82 -6.10 0.76 6.54
N MET A 83 -6.75 -0.35 6.86
CA MET A 83 -7.29 -0.60 8.21
C MET A 83 -6.16 -0.69 9.23
N ASP A 84 -5.09 -1.44 8.92
CA ASP A 84 -3.92 -1.53 9.80
C ASP A 84 -3.24 -0.17 9.99
N VAL A 85 -3.11 0.62 8.91
CA VAL A 85 -2.58 2.00 8.96
C VAL A 85 -3.41 2.87 9.88
N ALA A 86 -4.72 2.94 9.69
CA ALA A 86 -5.62 3.80 10.45
C ALA A 86 -5.62 3.44 11.94
N ARG A 87 -5.75 2.14 12.24
CA ARG A 87 -5.72 1.62 13.62
C ARG A 87 -4.36 1.87 14.29
N THR A 88 -3.26 1.73 13.56
CA THR A 88 -1.92 2.03 14.07
C THR A 88 -1.78 3.52 14.36
N ALA A 89 -2.27 4.42 13.49
CA ALA A 89 -2.25 5.86 13.72
C ALA A 89 -2.99 6.24 15.02
N ILE A 90 -4.21 5.71 15.24
CA ILE A 90 -4.94 5.92 16.50
C ILE A 90 -4.11 5.46 17.72
N ARG A 91 -3.54 4.26 17.66
CA ARG A 91 -2.75 3.69 18.75
C ARG A 91 -1.44 4.43 19.01
N LYS A 92 -0.94 5.15 18.01
CA LYS A 92 0.25 6.02 18.10
C LYS A 92 -0.07 7.44 18.56
N GLY A 93 -1.36 7.77 18.78
CA GLY A 93 -1.78 9.00 19.42
C GLY A 93 -2.50 10.00 18.53
N SER A 94 -2.73 9.70 17.26
CA SER A 94 -3.59 10.53 16.40
C SER A 94 -5.03 10.47 16.93
N ARG A 95 -5.72 11.61 16.96
CA ARG A 95 -7.07 11.73 17.55
C ARG A 95 -8.19 11.56 16.53
N HIS A 96 -7.94 12.05 15.32
CA HIS A 96 -8.90 12.06 14.23
C HIS A 96 -8.28 11.35 13.04
N VAL A 97 -8.72 10.14 12.76
CA VAL A 97 -8.22 9.35 11.63
C VAL A 97 -9.41 9.00 10.75
N THR A 98 -9.39 9.52 9.51
CA THR A 98 -10.47 9.32 8.54
C THR A 98 -9.95 8.53 7.34
N VAL A 99 -10.63 7.43 7.02
CA VAL A 99 -10.36 6.58 5.84
C VAL A 99 -11.26 7.00 4.69
N TYR A 100 -10.66 7.30 3.54
CA TYR A 100 -11.36 7.65 2.31
C TYR A 100 -11.40 6.46 1.36
N SER A 101 -12.61 6.06 0.96
CA SER A 101 -12.87 4.96 0.03
C SER A 101 -13.50 5.46 -1.26
N ILE A 102 -13.02 4.97 -2.40
CA ILE A 102 -13.64 5.20 -3.72
C ILE A 102 -14.86 4.29 -3.97
N THR A 103 -15.21 3.44 -3.02
CA THR A 103 -16.36 2.52 -3.10
C THR A 103 -17.24 2.67 -1.87
N GLU A 104 -18.52 2.35 -1.98
CA GLU A 104 -19.48 2.31 -0.86
C GLU A 104 -19.10 1.24 0.18
N ILE A 105 -18.54 0.13 -0.28
CA ILE A 105 -18.11 -0.96 0.57
C ILE A 105 -16.58 -1.01 0.51
N PRO A 106 -15.88 -0.86 1.65
CA PRO A 106 -14.42 -1.01 1.69
C PRO A 106 -13.94 -2.36 1.13
N ALA A 107 -12.81 -2.34 0.45
CA ALA A 107 -12.18 -3.56 -0.06
C ALA A 107 -11.58 -4.43 1.07
N ALA A 108 -11.45 -3.88 2.28
CA ALA A 108 -11.04 -4.61 3.47
C ALA A 108 -12.09 -5.63 3.90
N SER A 109 -11.67 -6.67 4.62
CA SER A 109 -12.61 -7.63 5.20
C SER A 109 -13.56 -6.92 6.19
N PRO A 110 -14.83 -7.34 6.28
CA PRO A 110 -15.80 -6.73 7.19
C PRO A 110 -15.31 -6.67 8.64
N LYS A 111 -14.57 -7.69 9.08
CA LYS A 111 -14.01 -7.78 10.42
C LYS A 111 -12.94 -6.71 10.68
N GLU A 112 -12.06 -6.44 9.70
CA GLU A 112 -11.06 -5.37 9.85
C GLU A 112 -11.69 -3.99 9.85
N VAL A 113 -12.75 -3.78 9.07
CA VAL A 113 -13.53 -2.53 9.09
C VAL A 113 -14.22 -2.35 10.45
N GLU A 114 -14.81 -3.40 10.99
CA GLU A 114 -15.42 -3.37 12.33
C GLU A 114 -14.41 -3.00 13.42
N TYR A 115 -13.23 -3.63 13.40
CA TYR A 115 -12.17 -3.31 14.35
C TYR A 115 -11.66 -1.87 14.21
N ALA A 116 -11.54 -1.36 13.00
CA ALA A 116 -11.15 0.02 12.77
C ALA A 116 -12.19 1.00 13.34
N LYS A 117 -13.48 0.74 13.15
CA LYS A 117 -14.58 1.53 13.75
C LYS A 117 -14.56 1.48 15.27
N LEU A 118 -14.32 0.31 15.87
CA LEU A 118 -14.17 0.17 17.33
C LEU A 118 -12.98 0.94 17.89
N ASP A 119 -11.88 1.02 17.15
CA ASP A 119 -10.70 1.83 17.51
C ASP A 119 -10.95 3.35 17.33
N GLY A 120 -12.10 3.79 16.75
CA GLY A 120 -12.47 5.19 16.57
C GLY A 120 -12.13 5.76 15.19
N VAL A 121 -11.84 4.93 14.21
CA VAL A 121 -11.59 5.38 12.83
C VAL A 121 -12.90 5.81 12.15
N GLU A 122 -12.89 6.97 11.53
CA GLU A 122 -13.98 7.51 10.71
C GLU A 122 -13.85 7.06 9.26
N PHE A 123 -14.97 6.98 8.54
CA PHE A 123 -15.02 6.52 7.15
C PHE A 123 -15.81 7.47 6.27
N GLU A 124 -15.21 7.86 5.15
CA GLU A 124 -15.84 8.60 4.07
C GLU A 124 -15.82 7.73 2.80
N TYR A 125 -16.99 7.59 2.18
CA TYR A 125 -17.18 6.70 1.04
C TYR A 125 -17.39 7.48 -0.24
N LEU A 126 -17.07 6.86 -1.39
CA LEU A 126 -17.19 7.46 -2.71
C LEU A 126 -16.45 8.81 -2.81
N GLN A 127 -15.28 8.89 -2.18
CA GLN A 127 -14.44 10.08 -2.15
C GLN A 127 -12.97 9.74 -2.35
N THR A 128 -12.20 10.68 -2.90
CA THR A 128 -10.76 10.56 -3.06
C THR A 128 -10.07 11.92 -3.03
N ALA A 129 -8.76 11.90 -2.78
CA ALA A 129 -7.92 13.08 -2.91
C ALA A 129 -7.60 13.37 -4.38
N ILE A 130 -7.59 14.65 -4.74
CA ILE A 130 -7.20 15.13 -6.08
C ILE A 130 -5.99 16.07 -6.04
N GLU A 131 -5.68 16.63 -4.89
CA GLU A 131 -4.52 17.49 -4.63
C GLU A 131 -4.17 17.42 -3.14
N ILE A 132 -2.89 17.53 -2.80
CA ILE A 132 -2.43 17.66 -1.42
C ILE A 132 -1.79 19.03 -1.24
N ARG A 133 -2.03 19.66 -0.09
CA ARG A 133 -1.50 20.94 0.34
C ARG A 133 -0.88 20.83 1.72
N ASP A 134 -0.16 21.84 2.13
CA ASP A 134 0.48 21.86 3.47
C ASP A 134 -0.56 21.77 4.60
N GLU A 135 -1.75 22.36 4.42
CA GLU A 135 -2.82 22.34 5.39
C GLU A 135 -3.75 21.12 5.35
N GLY A 136 -3.58 20.19 4.38
CA GLY A 136 -4.43 19.01 4.23
C GLY A 136 -4.56 18.51 2.80
N ALA A 137 -5.71 17.95 2.43
CA ALA A 137 -5.97 17.44 1.09
C ALA A 137 -7.26 18.03 0.49
N ILE A 138 -7.24 18.25 -0.81
CA ILE A 138 -8.46 18.53 -1.58
C ILE A 138 -9.12 17.20 -1.90
N ILE A 139 -10.28 16.98 -1.33
CA ILE A 139 -11.10 15.77 -1.51
C ILE A 139 -12.29 16.10 -2.40
N CYS A 140 -12.61 15.22 -3.32
CA CYS A 140 -13.84 15.29 -4.11
C CYS A 140 -14.62 13.97 -4.06
N ASP A 141 -15.89 14.03 -4.41
CA ASP A 141 -16.73 12.87 -4.60
C ASP A 141 -16.34 12.13 -5.89
N VAL A 142 -16.59 10.84 -5.91
CA VAL A 142 -16.38 10.00 -7.09
C VAL A 142 -17.61 9.17 -7.40
N GLU A 143 -17.74 8.79 -8.66
CA GLU A 143 -18.80 7.91 -9.14
C GLU A 143 -18.22 6.87 -10.08
N TRP A 144 -18.73 5.64 -10.00
CA TRP A 144 -18.40 4.57 -10.93
C TRP A 144 -19.43 4.53 -12.04
N THR A 145 -18.96 4.64 -13.27
CA THR A 145 -19.81 4.50 -14.46
C THR A 145 -20.16 3.04 -14.71
N GLU A 146 -21.19 2.77 -15.54
CA GLU A 146 -21.61 1.41 -15.88
C GLU A 146 -20.51 0.59 -16.57
N ASP A 147 -19.59 1.25 -17.30
CA ASP A 147 -18.43 0.63 -17.94
C ASP A 147 -17.22 0.47 -17.00
N GLY A 148 -17.40 0.70 -15.69
CA GLY A 148 -16.41 0.45 -14.65
C GLY A 148 -15.29 1.49 -14.58
N LYS A 149 -15.50 2.71 -15.07
CA LYS A 149 -14.55 3.83 -14.94
C LYS A 149 -14.89 4.69 -13.74
N LEU A 150 -13.85 5.13 -13.03
CA LEU A 150 -13.97 6.07 -11.94
C LEU A 150 -13.99 7.51 -12.49
N VAL A 151 -15.05 8.26 -12.17
CA VAL A 151 -15.19 9.68 -12.51
C VAL A 151 -15.07 10.51 -11.24
N LYS A 152 -14.20 11.50 -11.25
CA LYS A 152 -14.03 12.46 -10.16
C LYS A 152 -14.95 13.66 -10.39
N LYS A 153 -15.75 14.02 -9.38
CA LYS A 153 -16.66 15.18 -9.40
C LYS A 153 -15.93 16.40 -8.84
N GLU A 154 -15.07 17.01 -9.66
CA GLU A 154 -14.21 18.12 -9.22
C GLU A 154 -14.99 19.33 -8.71
N GLU A 155 -16.25 19.50 -9.11
CA GLU A 155 -17.17 20.52 -8.60
C GLU A 155 -17.52 20.35 -7.11
N THR A 156 -17.31 19.15 -6.55
CA THR A 156 -17.52 18.87 -5.11
C THR A 156 -16.24 19.05 -4.29
N ALA A 157 -15.15 19.47 -4.94
CA ALA A 157 -13.83 19.56 -4.32
C ALA A 157 -13.82 20.50 -3.10
N ARG A 158 -13.31 20.01 -1.99
CA ARG A 158 -13.17 20.77 -0.75
C ARG A 158 -11.86 20.49 -0.05
N LEU A 159 -11.32 21.48 0.64
CA LEU A 159 -10.17 21.27 1.52
C LEU A 159 -10.60 20.54 2.79
N VAL A 160 -9.95 19.45 3.08
CA VAL A 160 -10.05 18.73 4.36
C VAL A 160 -8.74 18.91 5.11
N PRO A 161 -8.76 19.62 6.25
CA PRO A 161 -7.55 19.87 7.03
C PRO A 161 -6.96 18.59 7.61
N ALA A 162 -5.64 18.43 7.50
CA ALA A 162 -4.92 17.30 8.06
C ALA A 162 -3.46 17.65 8.37
N ASP A 163 -2.91 16.99 9.36
CA ASP A 163 -1.51 17.11 9.71
C ASP A 163 -0.66 16.13 8.90
N SER A 164 -1.23 14.95 8.58
CA SER A 164 -0.59 13.95 7.70
C SER A 164 -1.60 13.25 6.78
N ILE A 165 -1.13 12.87 5.60
CA ILE A 165 -1.87 12.08 4.62
C ILE A 165 -1.12 10.75 4.39
N ILE A 166 -1.82 9.61 4.53
CA ILE A 166 -1.23 8.30 4.29
C ILE A 166 -1.92 7.65 3.09
N ILE A 167 -1.16 7.44 2.03
CA ILE A 167 -1.64 6.79 0.81
C ILE A 167 -1.53 5.26 0.97
N SER A 168 -2.66 4.56 0.92
CA SER A 168 -2.76 3.11 1.13
C SER A 168 -3.66 2.45 0.07
N ILE A 169 -3.39 2.74 -1.22
CA ILE A 169 -4.16 2.30 -2.40
C ILE A 169 -3.62 1.01 -3.02
N SER A 170 -3.02 0.15 -2.24
CA SER A 170 -2.36 -1.07 -2.68
C SER A 170 -0.86 -0.89 -3.01
N GLN A 171 -0.20 -1.98 -3.39
CA GLN A 171 1.23 -2.03 -3.69
C GLN A 171 1.53 -3.05 -4.79
N GLY A 172 2.63 -2.84 -5.49
CA GLY A 172 3.14 -3.71 -6.54
C GLY A 172 4.46 -4.39 -6.18
N PRO A 173 4.89 -5.35 -7.00
CA PRO A 173 6.17 -6.01 -6.85
C PRO A 173 7.34 -5.06 -7.14
N GLN A 174 8.53 -5.43 -6.66
CA GLN A 174 9.78 -4.78 -7.06
C GLN A 174 10.37 -5.51 -8.27
N ASP A 175 10.87 -4.76 -9.24
CA ASP A 175 11.27 -5.27 -10.55
C ASP A 175 12.70 -5.85 -10.58
N ARG A 176 13.46 -5.80 -9.49
CA ARG A 176 14.91 -6.12 -9.47
C ARG A 176 15.24 -7.51 -9.98
N ILE A 177 14.46 -8.53 -9.58
CA ILE A 177 14.68 -9.93 -9.98
C ILE A 177 14.37 -10.08 -11.49
N VAL A 178 13.20 -9.58 -11.91
CA VAL A 178 12.73 -9.69 -13.29
C VAL A 178 13.59 -8.91 -14.27
N ASN A 179 14.09 -7.74 -13.87
CA ASN A 179 15.00 -6.94 -14.71
C ASN A 179 16.34 -7.65 -14.97
N ARG A 180 16.79 -8.50 -14.05
CA ARG A 180 18.01 -9.29 -14.24
C ARG A 180 17.75 -10.58 -14.99
N ASP A 181 16.77 -11.37 -14.56
CA ASP A 181 16.46 -12.68 -15.13
C ASP A 181 15.35 -12.53 -16.19
N LYS A 182 15.74 -12.23 -17.43
CA LYS A 182 14.83 -11.91 -18.55
C LYS A 182 13.92 -13.07 -18.97
N GLU A 183 14.20 -14.27 -18.53
CA GLU A 183 13.35 -15.46 -18.76
C GLU A 183 12.11 -15.45 -17.87
N LEU A 184 12.13 -14.69 -16.77
CA LEU A 184 10.98 -14.53 -15.91
C LEU A 184 9.94 -13.60 -16.58
N GLN A 185 8.76 -14.16 -16.87
CA GLN A 185 7.65 -13.40 -17.46
C GLN A 185 6.76 -12.81 -16.36
N VAL A 186 6.24 -11.61 -16.61
CA VAL A 186 5.30 -10.93 -15.73
C VAL A 186 3.99 -10.60 -16.42
N ASP A 187 2.93 -10.43 -15.65
CA ASP A 187 1.65 -9.89 -16.09
C ASP A 187 1.68 -8.35 -16.17
N ASP A 188 0.56 -7.75 -16.56
CA ASP A 188 0.40 -6.30 -16.70
C ASP A 188 0.54 -5.55 -15.35
N ARG A 189 0.44 -6.26 -14.22
CA ARG A 189 0.65 -5.74 -12.87
C ARG A 189 2.08 -5.93 -12.38
N GLY A 190 2.96 -6.54 -13.18
CA GLY A 190 4.33 -6.86 -12.83
C GLY A 190 4.49 -8.10 -11.94
N LEU A 191 3.43 -8.90 -11.74
CA LEU A 191 3.48 -10.16 -11.01
C LEU A 191 4.02 -11.28 -11.90
N LEU A 192 4.82 -12.18 -11.33
CA LEU A 192 5.33 -13.33 -12.06
C LEU A 192 4.20 -14.18 -12.63
N LYS A 193 4.29 -14.51 -13.92
CA LYS A 193 3.38 -15.47 -14.55
C LYS A 193 3.75 -16.87 -14.08
N THR A 194 2.73 -17.66 -13.75
CA THR A 194 2.86 -19.07 -13.40
C THR A 194 2.06 -19.92 -14.37
N ASP A 195 2.52 -21.12 -14.62
CA ASP A 195 1.76 -22.11 -15.38
C ASP A 195 0.56 -22.59 -14.56
N ALA A 196 -0.44 -23.15 -15.24
CA ALA A 196 -1.68 -23.63 -14.63
C ALA A 196 -1.54 -25.01 -13.93
N ASN A 197 -0.31 -25.47 -13.67
CA ASN A 197 -0.03 -26.78 -13.07
C ASN A 197 0.28 -26.68 -11.59
#